data_ce651faf0acc71332f1d34d172932a72
#
_entry.id   ce651faf0acc71332f1d34d172932a72
#
_cell.length_a   1.000
_cell.length_b   1.000
_cell.length_c   1.000
_cell.angle_alpha   90.00
_cell.angle_beta   90.00
_cell.angle_gamma   90.00
#
_symmetry.space_group_name_H-M   'P 1'
#
loop_
_entity.id
_entity.type
_entity.pdbx_description
1 polymer ?
#
loop_
_entity_poly.entity_id
_entity_poly.type
_entity_poly.pdbx_seq_one_letter_code
_entity_poly.pdbx_strand_id
1 'polypeptide(L)'
;GSVRAGDRVGVRIASGTAALYVSILGVLAAGAAYVPVDADDPEERARLVFGEAKVAGVLTDERVYAPHPEHTVDPAAEARAPGLEDDAWIIFTSGSTGTPKGVAVSHRSAAAFVDAEARIFLADDPLAPGDRVLAGLSVAFDASCEEMWLAWRHGACLVPAPRSLVRSGMDLGPWLAERRITAVSTVPTLA
;
A
#
# COMPACT_ATOMS: atom_id res chain seq x y z
N GLY A 1 21.93 -6.39 -3.59
CA GLY A 1 21.12 -7.42 -2.94
C GLY A 1 19.83 -7.60 -3.70
N SER A 2 19.44 -8.83 -3.94
CA SER A 2 18.18 -9.16 -4.63
C SER A 2 17.09 -9.41 -3.60
N VAL A 3 15.94 -8.79 -3.77
CA VAL A 3 14.70 -9.10 -3.03
C VAL A 3 14.18 -10.47 -3.48
N ARG A 4 13.69 -11.27 -2.56
CA ARG A 4 13.19 -12.64 -2.80
C ARG A 4 11.79 -12.84 -2.23
N ALA A 5 11.14 -13.91 -2.65
CA ALA A 5 9.86 -14.32 -2.08
C ALA A 5 9.99 -14.59 -0.57
N GLY A 6 9.08 -13.97 0.19
CA GLY A 6 9.08 -13.99 1.65
C GLY A 6 9.88 -12.88 2.33
N ASP A 7 10.65 -12.08 1.57
CA ASP A 7 11.27 -10.86 2.10
C ASP A 7 10.21 -9.79 2.42
N ARG A 8 10.60 -8.82 3.23
CA ARG A 8 9.80 -7.64 3.56
C ARG A 8 10.51 -6.40 3.07
N VAL A 9 9.82 -5.56 2.34
CA VAL A 9 10.40 -4.34 1.76
C VAL A 9 9.67 -3.12 2.28
N GLY A 10 10.39 -2.22 2.91
CA GLY A 10 9.89 -0.92 3.32
C GLY A 10 9.55 -0.06 2.10
N VAL A 11 8.42 0.60 2.12
CA VAL A 11 8.01 1.55 1.08
C VAL A 11 7.77 2.90 1.73
N ARG A 12 8.60 3.89 1.39
CA ARG A 12 8.51 5.25 1.90
C ARG A 12 8.60 6.25 0.75
N ILE A 13 7.51 6.38 0.05
CA ILE A 13 7.37 7.18 -1.17
C ILE A 13 6.23 8.17 -1.00
N ALA A 14 6.41 9.41 -1.48
CA ALA A 14 5.41 10.46 -1.36
C ALA A 14 4.07 10.07 -2.01
N SER A 15 2.97 10.38 -1.31
CA SER A 15 1.61 10.23 -1.84
C SER A 15 1.37 11.12 -3.06
N GLY A 16 0.31 10.84 -3.82
CA GLY A 16 -0.07 11.63 -5.00
C GLY A 16 0.72 11.32 -6.25
N THR A 17 1.56 10.28 -6.24
CA THR A 17 2.35 9.88 -7.40
C THR A 17 2.08 8.41 -7.78
N ALA A 18 2.14 8.11 -9.07
CA ALA A 18 2.07 6.72 -9.54
C ALA A 18 3.27 5.89 -9.05
N ALA A 19 4.40 6.54 -8.74
CA ALA A 19 5.62 5.87 -8.28
C ALA A 19 5.38 5.02 -7.02
N LEU A 20 4.57 5.51 -6.07
CA LEU A 20 4.21 4.78 -4.86
C LEU A 20 3.54 3.44 -5.19
N TYR A 21 2.52 3.46 -6.02
CA TYR A 21 1.72 2.28 -6.37
C TYR A 21 2.48 1.31 -7.27
N VAL A 22 3.28 1.83 -8.21
CA VAL A 22 4.18 1.01 -9.03
C VAL A 22 5.22 0.31 -8.16
N SER A 23 5.73 0.97 -7.13
CA SER A 23 6.67 0.37 -6.19
C SER A 23 6.02 -0.73 -5.36
N ILE A 24 4.79 -0.53 -4.86
CA ILE A 24 4.02 -1.57 -4.15
C ILE A 24 3.84 -2.80 -5.05
N LEU A 25 3.39 -2.60 -6.29
CA LEU A 25 3.23 -3.69 -7.26
C LEU A 25 4.57 -4.37 -7.58
N GLY A 26 5.65 -3.59 -7.68
CA GLY A 26 7.00 -4.13 -7.89
C GLY A 26 7.49 -5.01 -6.75
N VAL A 27 7.21 -4.64 -5.50
CA VAL A 27 7.53 -5.45 -4.31
C VAL A 27 6.77 -6.77 -4.36
N LEU A 28 5.47 -6.74 -4.64
CA LEU A 28 4.65 -7.94 -4.75
C LEU A 28 5.06 -8.83 -5.94
N ALA A 29 5.41 -8.23 -7.08
CA ALA A 29 5.92 -8.95 -8.24
C ALA A 29 7.27 -9.65 -7.97
N ALA A 30 8.08 -9.10 -7.07
CA ALA A 30 9.30 -9.74 -6.58
C ALA A 30 9.03 -10.87 -5.58
N GLY A 31 7.78 -11.09 -5.19
CA GLY A 31 7.36 -12.08 -4.20
C GLY A 31 7.54 -11.66 -2.75
N ALA A 32 7.79 -10.38 -2.50
CA ALA A 32 8.00 -9.82 -1.16
C ALA A 32 6.74 -9.13 -0.64
N ALA A 33 6.66 -8.98 0.69
CA ALA A 33 5.63 -8.19 1.34
C ALA A 33 6.03 -6.70 1.39
N TYR A 34 5.12 -5.78 1.08
CA TYR A 34 5.39 -4.37 1.31
C TYR A 34 5.04 -3.95 2.75
N VAL A 35 5.88 -3.07 3.30
CA VAL A 35 5.71 -2.46 4.63
C VAL A 35 5.67 -0.95 4.44
N PRO A 36 4.48 -0.33 4.42
CA PRO A 36 4.36 1.08 4.08
C PRO A 36 4.56 1.99 5.29
N VAL A 37 5.23 3.11 5.06
CA VAL A 37 5.29 4.26 5.97
C VAL A 37 5.14 5.51 5.11
N ASP A 38 4.30 6.45 5.52
CA ASP A 38 4.16 7.71 4.80
C ASP A 38 5.47 8.49 4.74
N ALA A 39 5.77 9.09 3.60
CA ALA A 39 6.98 9.90 3.44
C ALA A 39 7.00 11.11 4.40
N ASP A 40 5.80 11.65 4.73
CA ASP A 40 5.62 12.78 5.63
C ASP A 40 5.71 12.39 7.12
N ASP A 41 5.71 11.09 7.44
CA ASP A 41 5.84 10.65 8.82
C ASP A 41 7.27 10.88 9.35
N PRO A 42 7.43 11.11 10.67
CA PRO A 42 8.75 11.30 11.26
C PRO A 42 9.69 10.12 10.99
N GLU A 43 10.98 10.42 10.80
CA GLU A 43 12.02 9.41 10.57
C GLU A 43 12.09 8.34 11.67
N GLU A 44 11.80 8.74 12.91
CA GLU A 44 11.77 7.85 14.06
C GLU A 44 10.68 6.77 13.89
N ARG A 45 9.50 7.16 13.35
CA ARG A 45 8.42 6.20 13.06
C ARG A 45 8.86 5.22 11.97
N ALA A 46 9.49 5.70 10.90
CA ALA A 46 9.98 4.84 9.84
C ALA A 46 11.01 3.83 10.36
N ARG A 47 11.98 4.29 11.16
CA ARG A 47 12.98 3.41 11.78
C ARG A 47 12.35 2.34 12.68
N LEU A 48 11.35 2.73 13.49
CA LEU A 48 10.65 1.81 14.36
C LEU A 48 9.88 0.75 13.55
N VAL A 49 9.07 1.17 12.59
CA VAL A 49 8.25 0.27 11.77
C VAL A 49 9.14 -0.70 10.96
N PHE A 50 10.15 -0.17 10.30
CA PHE A 50 11.04 -0.99 9.46
C PHE A 50 11.93 -1.92 10.30
N GLY A 51 12.35 -1.48 11.48
CA GLY A 51 13.08 -2.32 12.43
C GLY A 51 12.23 -3.46 12.97
N GLU A 52 11.01 -3.19 13.43
CA GLU A 52 10.07 -4.21 13.91
C GLU A 52 9.68 -5.20 12.81
N ALA A 53 9.44 -4.70 11.59
CA ALA A 53 9.14 -5.54 10.44
C ALA A 53 10.35 -6.31 9.92
N LYS A 54 11.58 -5.96 10.35
CA LYS A 54 12.83 -6.54 9.85
C LYS A 54 12.91 -6.50 8.33
N VAL A 55 12.71 -5.32 7.76
CA VAL A 55 12.72 -5.18 6.31
C VAL A 55 14.10 -5.48 5.70
N ALA A 56 14.12 -6.14 4.56
CA ALA A 56 15.33 -6.42 3.79
C ALA A 56 15.98 -5.15 3.20
N GLY A 57 15.18 -4.11 3.01
CA GLY A 57 15.60 -2.81 2.53
C GLY A 57 14.40 -1.90 2.32
N VAL A 58 14.64 -0.66 1.91
CA VAL A 58 13.62 0.39 1.76
C VAL A 58 13.66 0.97 0.36
N LEU A 59 12.47 1.12 -0.25
CA LEU A 59 12.25 1.91 -1.46
C LEU A 59 11.85 3.34 -1.08
N THR A 60 12.53 4.32 -1.70
CA THR A 60 12.30 5.75 -1.50
C THR A 60 11.81 6.44 -2.78
N ASP A 61 11.51 7.74 -2.71
CA ASP A 61 11.04 8.55 -3.85
C ASP A 61 11.96 8.49 -5.08
N GLU A 62 13.25 8.32 -4.88
CA GLU A 62 14.22 8.17 -5.95
C GLU A 62 14.15 6.79 -6.63
N ARG A 63 13.23 5.93 -6.21
CA ARG A 63 13.12 4.52 -6.61
C ARG A 63 14.42 3.75 -6.35
N VAL A 64 15.17 4.18 -5.36
CA VAL A 64 16.39 3.52 -4.92
C VAL A 64 16.00 2.53 -3.85
N TYR A 65 16.36 1.28 -4.08
CA TYR A 65 16.32 0.25 -3.06
C TYR A 65 17.60 0.34 -2.22
N ALA A 66 17.45 0.77 -0.98
CA ALA A 66 18.53 0.76 0.00
C ALA A 66 18.44 -0.54 0.82
N PRO A 67 19.35 -1.51 0.61
CA PRO A 67 19.35 -2.75 1.39
C PRO A 67 19.65 -2.46 2.86
N HIS A 68 18.98 -3.18 3.76
CA HIS A 68 19.31 -3.12 5.18
C HIS A 68 20.72 -3.71 5.40
N PRO A 69 21.59 -3.04 6.18
CA PRO A 69 22.98 -3.50 6.36
C PRO A 69 23.12 -4.93 6.92
N GLU A 70 22.16 -5.34 7.73
CA GLU A 70 22.13 -6.66 8.37
C GLU A 70 21.39 -7.73 7.54
N HIS A 71 20.75 -7.32 6.43
CA HIS A 71 20.05 -8.27 5.57
C HIS A 71 21.06 -9.07 4.76
N THR A 72 21.16 -10.35 5.08
CA THR A 72 21.98 -11.30 4.34
C THR A 72 21.09 -12.21 3.52
N VAL A 73 21.31 -12.21 2.22
CA VAL A 73 20.64 -13.16 1.32
C VAL A 73 21.45 -14.45 1.32
N ASP A 74 20.83 -15.56 1.71
CA ASP A 74 21.45 -16.86 1.54
C ASP A 74 21.63 -17.15 0.03
N PRO A 75 22.87 -17.20 -0.48
CA PRO A 75 23.10 -17.43 -1.90
C PRO A 75 22.66 -18.83 -2.37
N ALA A 76 22.47 -19.76 -1.44
CA ALA A 76 22.02 -21.12 -1.73
C ALA A 76 20.47 -21.25 -1.72
N ALA A 77 19.75 -20.24 -1.23
CA ALA A 77 18.29 -20.27 -1.25
C ALA A 77 17.79 -20.14 -2.70
N GLU A 78 17.08 -21.16 -3.15
CA GLU A 78 16.47 -21.14 -4.48
C GLU A 78 15.40 -20.03 -4.59
N ALA A 79 15.38 -19.33 -5.74
CA ALA A 79 14.33 -18.39 -6.06
C ALA A 79 13.02 -19.17 -6.26
N ARG A 80 11.99 -18.84 -5.48
CA ARG A 80 10.66 -19.44 -5.60
C ARG A 80 9.61 -18.37 -5.90
N ALA A 81 8.51 -18.76 -6.48
CA ALA A 81 7.32 -17.92 -6.54
C ALA A 81 6.71 -17.75 -5.13
N PRO A 82 6.03 -16.62 -4.85
CA PRO A 82 5.30 -16.45 -3.61
C PRO A 82 4.16 -17.47 -3.52
N GLY A 83 3.98 -18.02 -2.32
CA GLY A 83 2.86 -18.92 -2.00
C GLY A 83 1.69 -18.15 -1.40
N LEU A 84 0.55 -18.82 -1.29
CA LEU A 84 -0.67 -18.21 -0.72
C LEU A 84 -0.50 -17.81 0.77
N GLU A 85 0.38 -18.49 1.48
CA GLU A 85 0.63 -18.24 2.91
C GLU A 85 1.76 -17.22 3.14
N ASP A 86 2.46 -16.78 2.08
CA ASP A 86 3.43 -15.68 2.21
C ASP A 86 2.71 -14.36 2.46
N ASP A 87 3.36 -13.48 3.22
CA ASP A 87 2.84 -12.15 3.49
C ASP A 87 2.76 -11.32 2.19
N ALA A 88 1.63 -10.65 1.97
CA ALA A 88 1.46 -9.68 0.89
C ALA A 88 1.81 -8.27 1.38
N TRP A 89 1.37 -7.93 2.60
CA TRP A 89 1.72 -6.65 3.24
C TRP A 89 1.73 -6.77 4.76
N ILE A 90 2.42 -5.80 5.40
CA ILE A 90 2.42 -5.64 6.84
C ILE A 90 2.13 -4.17 7.15
N ILE A 91 0.94 -3.88 7.68
CA ILE A 91 0.52 -2.54 8.06
C ILE A 91 0.56 -2.41 9.58
N PHE A 92 1.16 -1.31 10.06
CA PHE A 92 1.32 -1.05 11.49
C PHE A 92 0.18 -0.20 12.03
N THR A 93 -0.50 -0.71 13.04
CA THR A 93 -1.56 -0.01 13.76
C THR A 93 -1.06 0.52 15.10
N SER A 94 -1.72 1.57 15.63
CA SER A 94 -1.45 2.06 16.99
C SER A 94 -1.88 0.98 18.00
N GLY A 95 -0.91 0.34 18.63
CA GLY A 95 -1.20 -0.65 19.68
C GLY A 95 -1.79 0.01 20.93
N SER A 96 -2.68 -0.69 21.63
CA SER A 96 -3.26 -0.27 22.93
C SER A 96 -2.20 0.00 24.01
N THR A 97 -0.98 -0.49 23.83
CA THR A 97 0.17 -0.31 24.72
C THR A 97 1.08 0.87 24.30
N GLY A 98 0.69 1.64 23.29
CA GLY A 98 1.50 2.74 22.74
C GLY A 98 2.59 2.31 21.75
N THR A 99 2.94 1.03 21.69
CA THR A 99 3.89 0.52 20.68
C THR A 99 3.12 0.06 19.44
N PRO A 100 3.47 0.53 18.24
CA PRO A 100 2.84 0.07 17.01
C PRO A 100 2.98 -1.45 16.83
N LYS A 101 1.92 -2.08 16.34
CA LYS A 101 1.91 -3.53 16.05
C LYS A 101 1.72 -3.74 14.56
N GLY A 102 2.59 -4.55 13.96
CA GLY A 102 2.47 -4.96 12.56
C GLY A 102 1.41 -6.05 12.39
N VAL A 103 0.45 -5.80 11.51
CA VAL A 103 -0.54 -6.79 11.08
C VAL A 103 -0.10 -7.33 9.73
N ALA A 104 0.33 -8.58 9.71
CA ALA A 104 0.72 -9.28 8.49
C ALA A 104 -0.52 -9.90 7.82
N VAL A 105 -0.68 -9.65 6.54
CA VAL A 105 -1.77 -10.17 5.72
C VAL A 105 -1.18 -11.03 4.61
N SER A 106 -1.55 -12.30 4.58
CA SER A 106 -1.08 -13.23 3.54
C SER A 106 -1.76 -12.98 2.20
N HIS A 107 -1.16 -13.48 1.11
CA HIS A 107 -1.78 -13.43 -0.22
C HIS A 107 -3.17 -14.09 -0.23
N ARG A 108 -3.37 -15.18 0.52
CA ARG A 108 -4.68 -15.83 0.68
C ARG A 108 -5.70 -14.88 1.32
N SER A 109 -5.34 -14.26 2.44
CA SER A 109 -6.23 -13.35 3.16
C SER A 109 -6.52 -12.09 2.34
N ALA A 110 -5.51 -11.56 1.64
CA ALA A 110 -5.65 -10.43 0.73
C ALA A 110 -6.65 -10.72 -0.39
N ALA A 111 -6.52 -11.87 -1.06
CA ALA A 111 -7.43 -12.27 -2.12
C ALA A 111 -8.86 -12.45 -1.61
N ALA A 112 -9.04 -13.10 -0.44
CA ALA A 112 -10.35 -13.29 0.18
C ALA A 112 -11.00 -11.97 0.56
N PHE A 113 -10.22 -11.01 1.09
CA PHE A 113 -10.66 -9.66 1.41
C PHE A 113 -11.19 -8.95 0.14
N VAL A 114 -10.37 -8.89 -0.92
CA VAL A 114 -10.76 -8.24 -2.18
C VAL A 114 -12.00 -8.87 -2.80
N ASP A 115 -12.13 -10.20 -2.72
CA ASP A 115 -13.32 -10.91 -3.21
C ASP A 115 -14.57 -10.62 -2.39
N ALA A 116 -14.46 -10.46 -1.09
CA ALA A 116 -15.58 -10.11 -0.21
C ALA A 116 -16.03 -8.66 -0.45
N GLU A 117 -15.09 -7.73 -0.43
CA GLU A 117 -15.33 -6.30 -0.66
C GLU A 117 -16.00 -6.02 -2.01
N ALA A 118 -15.52 -6.67 -3.07
CA ALA A 118 -16.08 -6.53 -4.42
C ALA A 118 -17.57 -6.95 -4.54
N ARG A 119 -18.09 -7.71 -3.57
CA ARG A 119 -19.51 -8.13 -3.51
C ARG A 119 -20.37 -7.20 -2.68
N ILE A 120 -19.75 -6.38 -1.83
CA ILE A 120 -20.43 -5.51 -0.85
C ILE A 120 -20.43 -4.06 -1.34
N PHE A 121 -19.24 -3.56 -1.74
CA PHE A 121 -19.08 -2.20 -2.19
C PHE A 121 -19.52 -2.06 -3.65
N LEU A 122 -20.37 -1.05 -3.88
CA LEU A 122 -20.92 -0.72 -5.20
C LEU A 122 -21.57 -1.94 -5.89
N ALA A 123 -22.26 -2.79 -5.10
CA ALA A 123 -22.87 -4.02 -5.62
C ALA A 123 -23.89 -3.77 -6.75
N ASP A 124 -24.63 -2.66 -6.68
CA ASP A 124 -25.65 -2.29 -7.67
C ASP A 124 -25.05 -1.60 -8.91
N ASP A 125 -23.86 -1.01 -8.78
CA ASP A 125 -23.12 -0.33 -9.87
C ASP A 125 -21.62 -0.59 -9.69
N PRO A 126 -21.13 -1.79 -10.01
CA PRO A 126 -19.75 -2.19 -9.74
C PRO A 126 -18.77 -1.40 -10.62
N LEU A 127 -17.59 -1.12 -10.06
CA LEU A 127 -16.49 -0.51 -10.80
C LEU A 127 -16.21 -1.26 -12.11
N ALA A 128 -15.86 -0.51 -13.14
CA ALA A 128 -15.59 -1.05 -14.48
C ALA A 128 -14.40 -0.32 -15.14
N PRO A 129 -13.85 -0.84 -16.25
CA PRO A 129 -12.91 -0.10 -17.08
C PRO A 129 -13.50 1.24 -17.53
N GLY A 130 -12.77 2.32 -17.25
CA GLY A 130 -13.23 3.71 -17.47
C GLY A 130 -13.52 4.45 -16.17
N ASP A 131 -13.81 3.75 -15.07
CA ASP A 131 -13.92 4.36 -13.76
C ASP A 131 -12.59 4.87 -13.25
N ARG A 132 -12.66 5.88 -12.39
CA ARG A 132 -11.51 6.56 -11.83
C ARG A 132 -11.67 6.64 -10.31
N VAL A 133 -10.90 5.81 -9.61
CA VAL A 133 -10.98 5.69 -8.15
C VAL A 133 -9.95 6.62 -7.51
N LEU A 134 -10.40 7.44 -6.57
CA LEU A 134 -9.48 8.25 -5.76
C LEU A 134 -8.58 7.34 -4.93
N ALA A 135 -7.27 7.58 -4.98
CA ALA A 135 -6.31 7.05 -4.02
C ALA A 135 -5.86 8.19 -3.10
N GLY A 136 -6.63 8.43 -2.06
CA GLY A 136 -6.48 9.54 -1.11
C GLY A 136 -6.06 9.13 0.29
N LEU A 137 -6.30 7.87 0.64
CA LEU A 137 -5.91 7.33 1.93
C LEU A 137 -4.41 7.03 2.00
N SER A 138 -3.86 7.12 3.21
CA SER A 138 -2.48 6.70 3.46
C SER A 138 -2.32 5.20 3.21
N VAL A 139 -1.28 4.81 2.46
CA VAL A 139 -0.94 3.39 2.28
C VAL A 139 -0.48 2.69 3.56
N ALA A 140 -0.16 3.47 4.60
CA ALA A 140 0.09 2.96 5.95
C ALA A 140 -1.19 2.71 6.76
N PHE A 141 -2.36 2.92 6.16
CA PHE A 141 -3.68 2.65 6.70
C PHE A 141 -4.39 1.58 5.86
N ASP A 142 -4.95 0.58 6.50
CA ASP A 142 -5.49 -0.62 5.84
C ASP A 142 -6.65 -0.33 4.86
N ALA A 143 -7.47 0.70 5.12
CA ALA A 143 -8.53 1.10 4.19
C ALA A 143 -8.00 1.55 2.81
N SER A 144 -6.71 1.91 2.68
CA SER A 144 -6.11 2.16 1.37
C SER A 144 -6.11 0.93 0.46
N CYS A 145 -6.18 -0.26 1.05
CA CYS A 145 -6.30 -1.50 0.30
C CYS A 145 -7.62 -1.58 -0.48
N GLU A 146 -8.72 -1.02 0.05
CA GLU A 146 -9.99 -0.94 -0.67
C GLU A 146 -9.82 -0.12 -1.95
N GLU A 147 -9.25 1.10 -1.85
CA GLU A 147 -9.03 1.97 -3.01
C GLU A 147 -8.21 1.27 -4.10
N MET A 148 -7.07 0.67 -3.72
CA MET A 148 -6.14 0.05 -4.66
C MET A 148 -6.70 -1.22 -5.29
N TRP A 149 -7.07 -2.17 -4.44
CA TRP A 149 -7.35 -3.52 -4.91
C TRP A 149 -8.70 -3.63 -5.60
N LEU A 150 -9.72 -2.86 -5.17
CA LEU A 150 -11.00 -2.83 -5.88
C LEU A 150 -10.88 -2.16 -7.24
N ALA A 151 -10.12 -1.04 -7.33
CA ALA A 151 -9.88 -0.40 -8.61
C ALA A 151 -9.22 -1.38 -9.60
N TRP A 152 -8.14 -2.04 -9.19
CA TRP A 152 -7.39 -2.93 -10.07
C TRP A 152 -8.14 -4.23 -10.40
N ARG A 153 -8.88 -4.79 -9.45
CA ARG A 153 -9.73 -5.95 -9.69
C ARG A 153 -10.73 -5.72 -10.81
N HIS A 154 -11.31 -4.54 -10.87
CA HIS A 154 -12.33 -4.16 -11.83
C HIS A 154 -11.79 -3.47 -13.10
N GLY A 155 -10.47 -3.33 -13.22
CA GLY A 155 -9.84 -2.65 -14.36
C GLY A 155 -10.05 -1.15 -14.38
N ALA A 156 -10.43 -0.56 -13.25
CA ALA A 156 -10.57 0.89 -13.08
C ALA A 156 -9.19 1.56 -12.93
N CYS A 157 -9.16 2.86 -13.19
CA CYS A 157 -7.96 3.69 -13.04
C CYS A 157 -7.83 4.19 -11.60
N LEU A 158 -6.77 3.80 -10.90
CA LEU A 158 -6.41 4.40 -9.62
C LEU A 158 -5.77 5.77 -9.84
N VAL A 159 -6.31 6.82 -9.21
CA VAL A 159 -5.87 8.21 -9.39
C VAL A 159 -5.28 8.73 -8.08
N PRO A 160 -3.95 8.80 -7.98
CA PRO A 160 -3.28 9.24 -6.77
C PRO A 160 -3.51 10.72 -6.47
N ALA A 161 -3.90 11.03 -5.23
CA ALA A 161 -4.02 12.40 -4.72
C ALA A 161 -2.94 12.69 -3.67
N PRO A 162 -2.30 13.88 -3.71
CA PRO A 162 -1.39 14.30 -2.65
C PRO A 162 -2.13 14.36 -1.30
N ARG A 163 -1.50 13.86 -0.25
CA ARG A 163 -2.09 13.88 1.10
C ARG A 163 -2.44 15.29 1.59
N SER A 164 -1.65 16.29 1.19
CA SER A 164 -1.92 17.70 1.49
C SER A 164 -3.24 18.17 0.91
N LEU A 165 -3.57 17.74 -0.32
CA LEU A 165 -4.84 18.06 -0.98
C LEU A 165 -6.03 17.43 -0.24
N VAL A 166 -5.93 16.15 0.08
CA VAL A 166 -7.00 15.41 0.80
C VAL A 166 -7.27 16.04 2.17
N ARG A 167 -6.22 16.48 2.86
CA ARG A 167 -6.33 17.15 4.17
C ARG A 167 -6.88 18.58 4.10
N SER A 168 -6.68 19.29 3.01
CA SER A 168 -7.14 20.68 2.88
C SER A 168 -8.68 20.79 2.77
N GLY A 169 -9.32 19.76 2.23
CA GLY A 169 -10.78 19.69 2.05
C GLY A 169 -11.33 20.67 1.00
N MET A 170 -10.94 21.92 1.05
CA MET A 170 -11.51 22.98 0.18
C MET A 170 -11.18 22.77 -1.30
N ASP A 171 -10.01 22.32 -1.62
CA ASP A 171 -9.55 22.12 -3.00
C ASP A 171 -9.88 20.73 -3.54
N LEU A 172 -10.31 19.83 -2.68
CA LEU A 172 -10.56 18.43 -3.05
C LEU A 172 -11.71 18.31 -4.06
N GLY A 173 -12.85 18.96 -3.82
CA GLY A 173 -14.00 18.88 -4.71
C GLY A 173 -13.70 19.33 -6.16
N PRO A 174 -13.12 20.53 -6.38
CA PRO A 174 -12.68 20.96 -7.70
C PRO A 174 -11.70 20.01 -8.35
N TRP A 175 -10.73 19.48 -7.58
CA TRP A 175 -9.74 18.52 -8.08
C TRP A 175 -10.40 17.19 -8.49
N LEU A 176 -11.36 16.66 -7.72
CA LEU A 176 -12.11 15.45 -8.06
C LEU A 176 -12.83 15.62 -9.40
N ALA A 177 -13.48 16.77 -9.59
CA ALA A 177 -14.18 17.10 -10.84
C ALA A 177 -13.21 17.21 -12.02
N GLU A 178 -12.08 17.92 -11.87
CA GLU A 178 -11.04 18.05 -12.90
C GLU A 178 -10.48 16.68 -13.32
N ARG A 179 -10.22 15.81 -12.33
CA ARG A 179 -9.68 14.47 -12.55
C ARG A 179 -10.74 13.45 -12.93
N ARG A 180 -12.01 13.85 -13.00
CA ARG A 180 -13.14 12.99 -13.35
C ARG A 180 -13.20 11.75 -12.47
N ILE A 181 -13.04 11.93 -11.16
CA ILE A 181 -13.15 10.84 -10.20
C ILE A 181 -14.60 10.36 -10.16
N THR A 182 -14.81 9.05 -10.29
CA THR A 182 -16.13 8.41 -10.27
C THR A 182 -16.40 7.66 -8.97
N ALA A 183 -15.36 7.27 -8.24
CA ALA A 183 -15.50 6.57 -6.97
C ALA A 183 -14.50 7.08 -5.92
N VAL A 184 -15.00 7.21 -4.70
CA VAL A 184 -14.24 7.66 -3.52
C VAL A 184 -14.55 6.73 -2.35
N SER A 185 -13.51 6.13 -1.76
CA SER A 185 -13.58 5.53 -0.43
C SER A 185 -12.97 6.52 0.55
N THR A 186 -13.68 6.82 1.65
CA THR A 186 -13.18 7.79 2.63
C THR A 186 -13.71 7.49 4.03
N VAL A 187 -13.08 8.09 5.02
CA VAL A 187 -13.55 8.02 6.41
C VAL A 187 -14.53 9.16 6.71
N PRO A 188 -15.50 8.97 7.63
CA PRO A 188 -16.55 9.97 7.90
C PRO A 188 -16.04 11.38 8.26
N THR A 189 -14.81 11.49 8.74
CA THR A 189 -14.17 12.76 9.08
C THR A 189 -13.68 13.57 7.87
N LEU A 190 -13.70 12.97 6.68
CA LEU A 190 -13.29 13.59 5.42
C LEU A 190 -14.45 13.74 4.43
N ALA A 191 -15.65 13.26 4.79
CA ALA A 191 -16.86 13.31 3.97
C ALA A 191 -17.63 14.62 4.16
#